data_f391c2db31835ba0ee9757943bd21f0c
#
_entry.id   f391c2db31835ba0ee9757943bd21f0c
#
_cell.length_a   1.000
_cell.length_b   1.000
_cell.length_c   1.000
_cell.angle_alpha   90.00
_cell.angle_beta   90.00
_cell.angle_gamma   90.00
#
_symmetry.space_group_name_H-M   'P 1'
#
loop_
_entity.id
_entity.type
_entity.pdbx_description
1 polymer ?
#
loop_
_entity_poly.entity_id
_entity_poly.type
_entity_poly.pdbx_seq_one_letter_code
_entity_poly.pdbx_strand_id
1 'polypeptide(L)'
;MSDGDKFLPQIKSLAQNDAESIGAILQSKSTELSRFHFNVIFKDKDKELKSMTVDYGTVLNDSDIPKLTADGSEVPMWDKDVKSPIIRHTTFSAEYNKATTTISSGEEPPLMLAESVFADNTTLSLKEEDVDHVFDGYKNGKAYSFTLSKDAYDVIKVHIRDDKKKAAKIAVQIDGKWSMVDCTIDGSYVVFETAKPCKYVLLYKKISPIVPIVICGGTAVLLMAVFIVLRRIKKHGRSKEKENV
;
A
#
# COMPACT_ATOMS: atom_id res chain seq x y z
N MET A 1 20.12 37.20 -15.78
CA MET A 1 21.19 36.19 -15.80
C MET A 1 21.51 35.89 -14.35
N SER A 2 21.35 34.64 -13.93
CA SER A 2 21.72 34.22 -12.59
C SER A 2 23.25 34.16 -12.46
N ASP A 3 23.80 34.40 -11.26
CA ASP A 3 25.24 34.30 -11.08
C ASP A 3 25.81 32.92 -11.38
N GLY A 4 24.98 31.88 -11.30
CA GLY A 4 25.32 30.52 -11.75
C GLY A 4 25.69 30.40 -13.24
N ASP A 5 25.08 31.20 -14.10
CA ASP A 5 25.37 31.20 -15.54
C ASP A 5 26.75 31.71 -15.91
N LYS A 6 27.36 32.49 -15.00
CA LYS A 6 28.72 33.02 -15.21
C LYS A 6 29.84 32.00 -15.02
N PHE A 7 29.55 30.89 -14.27
CA PHE A 7 30.53 29.84 -14.00
C PHE A 7 30.54 28.73 -15.02
N LEU A 8 29.42 28.50 -15.75
CA LEU A 8 29.29 27.45 -16.76
C LEU A 8 30.34 27.49 -17.89
N PRO A 9 30.70 28.68 -18.45
CA PRO A 9 31.77 28.76 -19.46
C PRO A 9 33.13 28.39 -18.91
N GLN A 10 33.45 28.78 -17.65
CA GLN A 10 34.72 28.47 -17.01
C GLN A 10 34.85 26.97 -16.73
N ILE A 11 33.80 26.32 -16.25
CA ILE A 11 33.76 24.86 -16.04
C ILE A 11 33.98 24.11 -17.38
N LYS A 12 33.33 24.56 -18.46
CA LYS A 12 33.50 23.96 -19.78
C LYS A 12 34.93 24.09 -20.34
N SER A 13 35.57 25.24 -20.13
CA SER A 13 36.96 25.44 -20.59
C SER A 13 37.99 24.62 -19.81
N LEU A 14 37.68 24.30 -18.56
CA LEU A 14 38.54 23.51 -17.67
C LEU A 14 38.38 22.01 -17.85
N ALA A 15 37.21 21.56 -18.31
CA ALA A 15 36.92 20.16 -18.61
C ALA A 15 37.81 19.53 -19.70
N GLN A 16 38.60 20.37 -20.40
CA GLN A 16 39.51 19.92 -21.45
C GLN A 16 40.95 19.62 -20.94
N ASN A 17 41.31 19.98 -19.70
CA ASN A 17 42.72 20.02 -19.36
C ASN A 17 43.21 19.09 -18.25
N ASP A 18 42.45 18.68 -17.28
CA ASP A 18 42.93 17.73 -16.24
C ASP A 18 41.83 17.40 -15.19
N ALA A 19 41.59 16.11 -14.92
CA ALA A 19 40.52 15.64 -14.03
C ALA A 19 40.76 16.02 -12.55
N GLU A 20 41.99 16.10 -12.11
CA GLU A 20 42.37 16.43 -10.71
C GLU A 20 42.17 17.91 -10.41
N SER A 21 42.58 18.77 -11.36
CA SER A 21 42.35 20.21 -11.30
C SER A 21 40.87 20.57 -11.37
N ILE A 22 40.07 19.83 -12.15
CA ILE A 22 38.61 19.99 -12.24
C ILE A 22 37.97 19.70 -10.87
N GLY A 23 38.37 18.64 -10.19
CA GLY A 23 37.83 18.26 -8.89
C GLY A 23 38.05 19.36 -7.84
N ALA A 24 39.28 19.91 -7.76
CA ALA A 24 39.62 21.00 -6.82
C ALA A 24 38.84 22.30 -7.14
N ILE A 25 38.66 22.62 -8.42
CA ILE A 25 37.91 23.82 -8.84
C ILE A 25 36.39 23.63 -8.58
N LEU A 26 35.83 22.49 -8.89
CA LEU A 26 34.42 22.19 -8.58
C LEU A 26 34.17 22.30 -7.08
N GLN A 27 35.10 21.82 -6.24
CA GLN A 27 34.98 21.89 -4.80
C GLN A 27 35.09 23.36 -4.27
N SER A 28 36.04 24.17 -4.82
CA SER A 28 36.13 25.57 -4.48
C SER A 28 34.93 26.38 -4.94
N LYS A 29 34.42 26.10 -6.11
CA LYS A 29 33.20 26.75 -6.66
C LYS A 29 31.94 26.31 -5.92
N SER A 30 31.85 25.08 -5.50
CA SER A 30 30.77 24.60 -4.61
C SER A 30 30.72 25.41 -3.32
N THR A 31 31.89 25.70 -2.72
CA THR A 31 31.98 26.53 -1.51
C THR A 31 31.59 28.00 -1.76
N GLU A 32 31.93 28.55 -2.94
CA GLU A 32 31.46 29.89 -3.32
C GLU A 32 29.95 29.90 -3.59
N LEU A 33 29.42 28.89 -4.31
CA LEU A 33 28.01 28.81 -4.62
C LEU A 33 27.13 28.63 -3.38
N SER A 34 27.64 28.00 -2.32
CA SER A 34 26.94 27.87 -1.03
C SER A 34 26.72 29.20 -0.30
N ARG A 35 27.39 30.30 -0.74
CA ARG A 35 27.16 31.65 -0.21
C ARG A 35 25.97 32.35 -0.85
N PHE A 36 25.40 31.80 -1.95
CA PHE A 36 24.21 32.37 -2.57
C PHE A 36 22.96 31.85 -1.87
N HIS A 37 22.13 32.80 -1.46
CA HIS A 37 20.85 32.51 -0.83
C HIS A 37 19.71 32.83 -1.80
N PHE A 38 18.73 31.96 -1.85
CA PHE A 38 17.58 32.12 -2.71
C PHE A 38 16.29 32.09 -1.91
N ASN A 39 15.37 32.97 -2.28
CA ASN A 39 14.04 32.96 -1.70
C ASN A 39 13.19 31.88 -2.38
N VAL A 40 12.57 31.06 -1.56
CA VAL A 40 11.57 30.07 -1.94
C VAL A 40 10.23 30.53 -1.38
N ILE A 41 9.22 30.64 -2.22
CA ILE A 41 7.88 31.06 -1.86
C ILE A 41 6.89 29.99 -2.30
N PHE A 42 6.01 29.58 -1.41
CA PHE A 42 4.90 28.68 -1.69
C PHE A 42 3.59 29.47 -1.70
N LYS A 43 2.81 29.37 -2.77
CA LYS A 43 1.55 30.08 -2.93
C LYS A 43 0.42 29.13 -3.27
N ASP A 44 -0.73 29.37 -2.65
CA ASP A 44 -2.00 28.78 -3.03
C ASP A 44 -2.91 29.90 -3.54
N LYS A 45 -3.13 29.92 -4.85
CA LYS A 45 -3.77 31.04 -5.55
C LYS A 45 -3.02 32.34 -5.22
N ASP A 46 -3.69 33.33 -4.64
CA ASP A 46 -3.07 34.61 -4.25
C ASP A 46 -2.48 34.60 -2.83
N LYS A 47 -2.66 33.51 -2.07
CA LYS A 47 -2.21 33.43 -0.68
C LYS A 47 -0.82 32.83 -0.60
N GLU A 48 0.10 33.55 0.03
CA GLU A 48 1.40 32.99 0.46
C GLU A 48 1.19 32.04 1.65
N LEU A 49 1.59 30.77 1.48
CA LEU A 49 1.53 29.76 2.53
C LEU A 49 2.79 29.72 3.37
N LYS A 50 3.95 29.88 2.72
CA LYS A 50 5.26 29.86 3.36
C LYS A 50 6.27 30.58 2.49
N SER A 51 7.22 31.30 3.13
CA SER A 51 8.43 31.74 2.46
C SER A 51 9.65 31.41 3.31
N MET A 52 10.78 31.15 2.66
CA MET A 52 12.05 30.85 3.30
C MET A 52 13.21 31.24 2.42
N THR A 53 14.36 31.42 3.04
CA THR A 53 15.63 31.62 2.34
C THR A 53 16.49 30.37 2.52
N VAL A 54 17.03 29.85 1.43
CA VAL A 54 17.82 28.61 1.38
C VAL A 54 19.12 28.84 0.62
N ASP A 55 20.13 28.03 0.90
CA ASP A 55 21.41 28.06 0.20
C ASP A 55 21.31 27.46 -1.19
N TYR A 56 22.23 27.80 -2.08
CA TYR A 56 22.34 27.21 -3.40
C TYR A 56 22.42 25.66 -3.32
N GLY A 57 21.61 24.98 -4.12
CA GLY A 57 21.60 23.53 -4.21
C GLY A 57 20.82 22.81 -3.11
N THR A 58 20.18 23.57 -2.19
CA THR A 58 19.32 22.96 -1.16
C THR A 58 18.17 22.16 -1.78
N VAL A 59 18.02 20.92 -1.34
CA VAL A 59 16.83 20.09 -1.58
C VAL A 59 15.93 20.24 -0.36
N LEU A 60 14.67 20.63 -0.59
CA LEU A 60 13.71 20.87 0.49
C LEU A 60 13.31 19.56 1.18
N ASN A 61 13.23 19.60 2.52
CA ASN A 61 12.68 18.50 3.31
C ASN A 61 11.15 18.51 3.27
N ASP A 62 10.50 17.39 3.61
CA ASP A 62 9.03 17.30 3.65
C ASP A 62 8.42 18.30 4.65
N SER A 63 9.11 18.60 5.75
CA SER A 63 8.70 19.61 6.74
C SER A 63 8.77 21.06 6.21
N ASP A 64 9.51 21.29 5.14
CA ASP A 64 9.63 22.60 4.52
C ASP A 64 8.54 22.88 3.50
N ILE A 65 7.92 21.86 2.98
CA ILE A 65 6.89 21.92 1.94
C ILE A 65 5.52 22.03 2.62
N PRO A 66 4.75 23.11 2.39
CA PRO A 66 3.39 23.20 2.90
C PRO A 66 2.49 22.09 2.34
N LYS A 67 1.65 21.51 3.20
CA LYS A 67 0.63 20.55 2.77
C LYS A 67 -0.52 21.29 2.10
N LEU A 68 -0.87 20.85 0.92
CA LEU A 68 -2.09 21.26 0.23
C LEU A 68 -3.25 20.34 0.63
N THR A 69 -4.46 20.85 0.64
CA THR A 69 -5.66 20.07 1.01
C THR A 69 -6.52 19.88 -0.23
N ALA A 70 -6.84 18.62 -0.55
CA ALA A 70 -7.82 18.28 -1.56
C ALA A 70 -9.24 18.53 -1.01
N ASP A 71 -10.16 18.96 -1.86
CA ASP A 71 -11.56 19.19 -1.50
C ASP A 71 -12.53 18.07 -1.95
N GLY A 72 -11.99 16.96 -2.45
CA GLY A 72 -12.74 15.80 -2.94
C GLY A 72 -13.12 15.88 -4.41
N SER A 73 -13.15 17.06 -5.01
CA SER A 73 -13.41 17.28 -6.44
C SER A 73 -12.14 17.61 -7.22
N GLU A 74 -11.17 18.20 -6.54
CA GLU A 74 -9.89 18.63 -7.10
C GLU A 74 -8.73 18.20 -6.22
N VAL A 75 -7.63 17.82 -6.87
CA VAL A 75 -6.37 17.44 -6.22
C VAL A 75 -5.35 18.55 -6.45
N PRO A 76 -4.89 19.20 -5.38
CA PRO A 76 -3.84 20.20 -5.49
C PRO A 76 -2.47 19.54 -5.67
N MET A 77 -1.64 20.12 -6.52
CA MET A 77 -0.24 19.77 -6.70
C MET A 77 0.60 21.03 -6.90
N TRP A 78 1.89 20.93 -6.67
CA TRP A 78 2.79 22.04 -6.99
C TRP A 78 3.09 22.07 -8.48
N ASP A 79 3.15 23.27 -9.07
CA ASP A 79 3.43 23.51 -10.51
C ASP A 79 4.82 23.03 -10.96
N LYS A 80 5.70 22.74 -10.01
CA LYS A 80 7.09 22.29 -10.22
C LYS A 80 7.47 21.21 -9.24
N ASP A 81 8.50 20.44 -9.57
CA ASP A 81 9.07 19.45 -8.66
C ASP A 81 9.74 20.16 -7.46
N VAL A 82 9.11 20.05 -6.29
CA VAL A 82 9.56 20.63 -5.03
C VAL A 82 10.81 19.95 -4.44
N LYS A 83 11.19 18.78 -4.99
CA LYS A 83 12.39 18.03 -4.59
C LYS A 83 13.60 18.32 -5.45
N SER A 84 13.45 19.12 -6.49
CA SER A 84 14.59 19.61 -7.28
C SER A 84 15.47 20.57 -6.46
N PRO A 85 16.81 20.53 -6.62
CA PRO A 85 17.71 21.46 -5.95
C PRO A 85 17.38 22.92 -6.29
N ILE A 86 17.35 23.78 -5.28
CA ILE A 86 17.09 25.21 -5.45
C ILE A 86 18.37 25.91 -5.91
N ILE A 87 18.36 26.41 -7.15
CA ILE A 87 19.50 27.09 -7.79
C ILE A 87 19.20 28.55 -8.16
N ARG A 88 17.99 29.04 -7.86
CA ARG A 88 17.51 30.39 -8.12
C ARG A 88 16.31 30.72 -7.24
N HIS A 89 15.94 32.03 -7.18
CA HIS A 89 14.67 32.40 -6.55
C HIS A 89 13.53 31.64 -7.20
N THR A 90 12.74 30.92 -6.39
CA THR A 90 11.72 30.00 -6.88
C THR A 90 10.39 30.26 -6.18
N THR A 91 9.33 30.37 -6.97
CA THR A 91 7.96 30.34 -6.46
C THR A 91 7.33 29.04 -6.91
N PHE A 92 6.78 28.29 -5.97
CA PHE A 92 5.92 27.14 -6.19
C PHE A 92 4.47 27.59 -6.06
N SER A 93 3.66 27.32 -7.05
CA SER A 93 2.24 27.67 -7.08
C SER A 93 1.40 26.39 -7.05
N ALA A 94 0.35 26.39 -6.23
CA ALA A 94 -0.60 25.28 -6.21
C ALA A 94 -1.44 25.29 -7.48
N GLU A 95 -1.48 24.16 -8.18
CA GLU A 95 -2.38 23.87 -9.31
C GLU A 95 -3.42 22.85 -8.86
N TYR A 96 -4.64 22.99 -9.36
CA TYR A 96 -5.77 22.13 -8.97
C TYR A 96 -6.20 21.30 -10.18
N ASN A 97 -6.09 19.98 -10.05
CA ASN A 97 -6.46 19.04 -11.08
C ASN A 97 -7.71 18.26 -10.66
N LYS A 98 -8.51 17.84 -11.63
CA LYS A 98 -9.69 17.01 -11.38
C LYS A 98 -9.29 15.74 -10.63
N ALA A 99 -10.04 15.40 -9.59
CA ALA A 99 -9.86 14.18 -8.83
C ALA A 99 -10.56 12.99 -9.50
N THR A 100 -9.94 11.82 -9.37
CA THR A 100 -10.56 10.52 -9.63
C THR A 100 -10.69 9.79 -8.30
N THR A 101 -11.86 9.21 -8.02
CA THR A 101 -12.13 8.58 -6.72
C THR A 101 -11.97 7.06 -6.74
N THR A 102 -12.04 6.44 -7.92
CA THR A 102 -11.92 4.98 -8.07
C THR A 102 -11.10 4.64 -9.30
N ILE A 103 -10.14 3.75 -9.13
CA ILE A 103 -9.30 3.19 -10.20
C ILE A 103 -9.29 1.67 -10.11
N SER A 104 -9.06 0.99 -11.22
CA SER A 104 -9.11 -0.48 -11.30
C SER A 104 -7.87 -1.07 -11.96
N SER A 105 -7.66 -2.37 -11.75
CA SER A 105 -6.58 -3.14 -12.34
C SER A 105 -6.77 -3.50 -13.83
N GLY A 106 -7.90 -3.13 -14.42
CA GLY A 106 -8.13 -3.21 -15.88
C GLY A 106 -8.73 -4.50 -16.40
N GLU A 107 -8.79 -5.59 -15.61
CA GLU A 107 -9.48 -6.84 -16.01
C GLU A 107 -11.00 -6.69 -15.87
N GLU A 108 -11.77 -7.57 -16.54
CA GLU A 108 -13.24 -7.60 -16.47
C GLU A 108 -13.73 -8.96 -15.95
N PRO A 109 -14.30 -9.04 -14.74
CA PRO A 109 -14.36 -8.02 -13.70
C PRO A 109 -12.99 -7.77 -13.05
N PRO A 110 -12.73 -6.56 -12.51
CA PRO A 110 -11.43 -6.21 -11.97
C PRO A 110 -10.96 -7.13 -10.83
N LEU A 111 -9.67 -7.46 -10.82
CA LEU A 111 -9.05 -8.16 -9.68
C LEU A 111 -8.91 -7.24 -8.48
N MET A 112 -8.68 -5.95 -8.73
CA MET A 112 -8.50 -4.95 -7.70
C MET A 112 -9.19 -3.64 -8.09
N LEU A 113 -9.86 -3.03 -7.10
CA LEU A 113 -10.31 -1.65 -7.13
C LEU A 113 -9.62 -0.90 -6.00
N ALA A 114 -9.24 0.33 -6.25
CA ALA A 114 -8.73 1.23 -5.22
C ALA A 114 -9.59 2.50 -5.18
N GLU A 115 -10.10 2.82 -4.00
CA GLU A 115 -10.85 4.04 -3.72
C GLU A 115 -10.00 4.97 -2.86
N SER A 116 -9.83 6.20 -3.29
CA SER A 116 -9.12 7.28 -2.60
C SER A 116 -9.34 8.57 -3.37
N VAL A 117 -8.60 9.60 -3.03
CA VAL A 117 -8.50 10.82 -3.86
C VAL A 117 -7.24 10.71 -4.71
N PHE A 118 -7.38 10.57 -6.02
CA PHE A 118 -6.28 10.43 -6.97
C PHE A 118 -6.25 11.62 -7.92
N ALA A 119 -5.05 12.02 -8.36
CA ALA A 119 -4.91 12.94 -9.49
C ALA A 119 -5.48 12.30 -10.76
N ASP A 120 -5.99 13.12 -11.68
CA ASP A 120 -6.48 12.65 -12.97
C ASP A 120 -5.41 11.83 -13.72
N ASN A 121 -5.86 10.80 -14.46
CA ASN A 121 -5.02 9.85 -15.16
C ASN A 121 -4.06 9.04 -14.24
N THR A 122 -4.36 8.89 -12.95
CA THR A 122 -3.66 7.92 -12.10
C THR A 122 -4.05 6.51 -12.54
N THR A 123 -3.05 5.66 -12.76
CA THR A 123 -3.24 4.25 -13.14
C THR A 123 -2.79 3.33 -12.01
N LEU A 124 -3.46 2.19 -11.90
CA LEU A 124 -3.14 1.11 -10.98
C LEU A 124 -2.49 -0.02 -11.77
N SER A 125 -1.32 -0.48 -11.32
CA SER A 125 -0.67 -1.68 -11.83
C SER A 125 -0.62 -2.74 -10.75
N LEU A 126 -1.00 -3.98 -11.12
CA LEU A 126 -1.04 -5.13 -10.23
C LEU A 126 -0.06 -6.18 -10.72
N LYS A 127 0.73 -6.78 -9.81
CA LYS A 127 1.67 -7.84 -10.10
C LYS A 127 1.44 -8.99 -9.12
N GLU A 128 1.28 -10.22 -9.63
CA GLU A 128 1.23 -11.43 -8.81
C GLU A 128 2.61 -11.69 -8.20
N GLU A 129 2.64 -12.06 -6.93
CA GLU A 129 3.87 -12.22 -6.13
C GLU A 129 3.88 -13.57 -5.42
N ASP A 130 5.08 -14.12 -5.22
CA ASP A 130 5.28 -15.25 -4.33
C ASP A 130 5.54 -14.79 -2.90
N VAL A 131 4.97 -15.49 -1.93
CA VAL A 131 5.13 -15.21 -0.51
C VAL A 131 5.47 -16.47 0.25
N ASP A 132 6.73 -16.58 0.68
CA ASP A 132 7.23 -17.69 1.50
C ASP A 132 7.00 -17.47 3.00
N HIS A 133 6.55 -16.27 3.41
CA HIS A 133 6.29 -15.95 4.81
C HIS A 133 5.13 -16.79 5.35
N VAL A 134 5.34 -17.41 6.51
CA VAL A 134 4.35 -18.25 7.19
C VAL A 134 3.58 -17.40 8.19
N PHE A 135 2.25 -17.42 8.09
CA PHE A 135 1.35 -16.78 9.04
C PHE A 135 0.69 -17.85 9.93
N ASP A 136 0.91 -17.76 11.24
CA ASP A 136 0.40 -18.75 12.19
C ASP A 136 -1.14 -18.85 12.15
N GLY A 137 -1.63 -20.07 12.03
CA GLY A 137 -3.07 -20.35 11.96
C GLY A 137 -3.69 -20.11 10.56
N TYR A 138 -2.92 -19.63 9.59
CA TYR A 138 -3.43 -19.32 8.25
C TYR A 138 -2.66 -20.05 7.15
N LYS A 139 -3.35 -20.26 6.02
CA LYS A 139 -2.79 -20.69 4.74
C LYS A 139 -2.75 -19.47 3.82
N ASN A 140 -1.61 -19.27 3.17
CA ASN A 140 -1.47 -18.23 2.15
C ASN A 140 -2.37 -18.53 0.96
N GLY A 141 -3.09 -17.53 0.51
CA GLY A 141 -3.76 -17.47 -0.76
C GLY A 141 -2.89 -16.81 -1.82
N LYS A 142 -3.53 -16.19 -2.80
CA LYS A 142 -2.85 -15.37 -3.79
C LYS A 142 -2.29 -14.11 -3.14
N ALA A 143 -1.11 -13.74 -3.59
CA ALA A 143 -0.44 -12.52 -3.17
C ALA A 143 -0.19 -11.63 -4.37
N TYR A 144 -0.26 -10.34 -4.15
CA TYR A 144 -0.03 -9.33 -5.17
C TYR A 144 0.70 -8.13 -4.56
N SER A 145 1.46 -7.43 -5.38
CA SER A 145 1.87 -6.05 -5.12
C SER A 145 1.13 -5.13 -6.06
N PHE A 146 0.73 -3.96 -5.57
CA PHE A 146 0.17 -2.94 -6.44
C PHE A 146 0.98 -1.65 -6.35
N THR A 147 1.00 -0.91 -7.45
CA THR A 147 1.64 0.39 -7.56
C THR A 147 0.68 1.37 -8.23
N LEU A 148 0.86 2.63 -7.92
CA LEU A 148 0.14 3.75 -8.53
C LEU A 148 1.11 4.57 -9.36
N SER A 149 0.67 5.10 -10.51
CA SER A 149 1.49 6.00 -11.33
C SER A 149 1.68 7.38 -10.70
N LYS A 150 0.81 7.77 -9.76
CA LYS A 150 0.88 8.98 -8.94
C LYS A 150 0.39 8.63 -7.54
N ASP A 151 0.90 9.31 -6.52
CA ASP A 151 0.51 9.08 -5.13
C ASP A 151 -0.98 9.38 -4.89
N ALA A 152 -1.58 8.65 -3.96
CA ALA A 152 -2.90 8.96 -3.46
C ALA A 152 -2.80 10.09 -2.41
N TYR A 153 -3.82 10.93 -2.35
CA TYR A 153 -3.87 12.07 -1.42
C TYR A 153 -4.51 11.72 -0.08
N ASP A 154 -5.12 10.55 0.00
CA ASP A 154 -5.78 10.04 1.21
C ASP A 154 -5.52 8.55 1.37
N VAL A 155 -6.00 7.97 2.46
CA VAL A 155 -5.98 6.53 2.70
C VAL A 155 -6.62 5.81 1.51
N ILE A 156 -5.99 4.74 1.08
CA ILE A 156 -6.43 3.91 -0.03
C ILE A 156 -7.29 2.78 0.53
N LYS A 157 -8.57 2.76 0.18
CA LYS A 157 -9.46 1.64 0.42
C LYS A 157 -9.36 0.67 -0.75
N VAL A 158 -8.88 -0.52 -0.46
CA VAL A 158 -8.55 -1.54 -1.46
C VAL A 158 -9.59 -2.65 -1.44
N HIS A 159 -10.16 -2.95 -2.60
CA HIS A 159 -11.08 -4.06 -2.85
C HIS A 159 -10.37 -5.12 -3.69
N ILE A 160 -10.20 -6.32 -3.15
CA ILE A 160 -9.53 -7.43 -3.82
C ILE A 160 -10.54 -8.53 -4.08
N ARG A 161 -10.65 -8.98 -5.32
CA ARG A 161 -11.53 -10.08 -5.66
C ARG A 161 -11.05 -11.41 -5.04
N ASP A 162 -11.90 -12.01 -4.22
CA ASP A 162 -11.75 -13.36 -3.70
C ASP A 162 -12.93 -14.23 -4.15
N ASP A 163 -12.78 -14.90 -5.28
CA ASP A 163 -13.80 -15.76 -5.84
C ASP A 163 -14.19 -16.91 -4.89
N LYS A 164 -13.31 -17.26 -3.95
CA LYS A 164 -13.56 -18.27 -2.93
C LYS A 164 -14.39 -17.74 -1.76
N LYS A 165 -14.48 -16.41 -1.58
CA LYS A 165 -15.18 -15.73 -0.48
C LYS A 165 -14.83 -16.26 0.92
N LYS A 166 -13.56 -16.62 1.15
CA LYS A 166 -13.12 -17.34 2.36
C LYS A 166 -11.93 -16.68 3.05
N ALA A 167 -11.42 -15.58 2.52
CA ALA A 167 -10.33 -14.86 3.18
C ALA A 167 -10.79 -14.37 4.56
N ALA A 168 -10.04 -14.75 5.58
CA ALA A 168 -10.34 -14.42 6.97
C ALA A 168 -9.56 -13.20 7.46
N LYS A 169 -8.42 -12.93 6.83
CA LYS A 169 -7.50 -11.81 7.12
C LYS A 169 -6.74 -11.45 5.85
N ILE A 170 -6.14 -10.28 5.88
CA ILE A 170 -5.14 -9.87 4.90
C ILE A 170 -3.84 -9.59 5.65
N ALA A 171 -2.72 -10.03 5.12
CA ALA A 171 -1.42 -9.53 5.55
C ALA A 171 -0.89 -8.57 4.50
N VAL A 172 -0.38 -7.43 4.95
CA VAL A 172 0.25 -6.41 4.11
C VAL A 172 1.73 -6.30 4.45
N GLN A 173 2.56 -6.06 3.44
CA GLN A 173 3.98 -5.79 3.62
C GLN A 173 4.27 -4.33 3.26
N ILE A 174 4.68 -3.58 4.26
CA ILE A 174 5.08 -2.18 4.12
C ILE A 174 6.51 -2.07 4.66
N ASP A 175 7.41 -1.47 3.89
CA ASP A 175 8.83 -1.30 4.23
C ASP A 175 9.51 -2.62 4.66
N GLY A 176 9.16 -3.72 3.95
CA GLY A 176 9.70 -5.06 4.21
C GLY A 176 9.11 -5.80 5.40
N LYS A 177 8.22 -5.19 6.19
CA LYS A 177 7.61 -5.80 7.38
C LYS A 177 6.18 -6.23 7.09
N TRP A 178 5.85 -7.47 7.46
CA TRP A 178 4.50 -8.01 7.38
C TRP A 178 3.68 -7.61 8.61
N SER A 179 2.45 -7.18 8.37
CA SER A 179 1.42 -6.96 9.41
C SER A 179 0.08 -7.52 8.95
N MET A 180 -0.68 -8.10 9.88
CA MET A 180 -2.05 -8.51 9.59
C MET A 180 -2.98 -7.34 9.80
N VAL A 181 -3.87 -7.10 8.82
CA VAL A 181 -4.89 -6.06 8.87
C VAL A 181 -6.28 -6.69 8.87
N ASP A 182 -7.21 -6.01 9.50
CA ASP A 182 -8.61 -6.41 9.46
C ASP A 182 -9.18 -6.13 8.07
N CYS A 183 -10.07 -6.99 7.65
CA CYS A 183 -10.75 -6.88 6.37
C CYS A 183 -12.24 -7.16 6.53
N THR A 184 -13.02 -6.58 5.63
CA THR A 184 -14.45 -6.86 5.47
C THR A 184 -14.71 -7.54 4.14
N ILE A 185 -15.86 -8.18 3.99
CA ILE A 185 -16.27 -8.80 2.73
C ILE A 185 -17.40 -7.98 2.15
N ASP A 186 -17.22 -7.54 0.92
CA ASP A 186 -18.23 -6.85 0.12
C ASP A 186 -18.44 -7.60 -1.20
N GLY A 187 -19.54 -8.34 -1.29
CA GLY A 187 -19.84 -9.18 -2.44
C GLY A 187 -18.76 -10.25 -2.70
N SER A 188 -18.02 -10.10 -3.76
CA SER A 188 -16.89 -10.96 -4.14
C SER A 188 -15.54 -10.35 -3.80
N TYR A 189 -15.53 -9.22 -3.12
CA TYR A 189 -14.33 -8.50 -2.76
C TYR A 189 -14.04 -8.58 -1.27
N VAL A 190 -12.77 -8.67 -0.94
CA VAL A 190 -12.23 -8.47 0.40
C VAL A 190 -11.69 -7.05 0.46
N VAL A 191 -12.10 -6.29 1.46
CA VAL A 191 -11.83 -4.86 1.56
C VAL A 191 -10.96 -4.57 2.76
N PHE A 192 -9.91 -3.77 2.57
CA PHE A 192 -9.03 -3.26 3.62
C PHE A 192 -8.52 -1.86 3.29
N GLU A 193 -7.89 -1.20 4.24
CA GLU A 193 -7.31 0.13 4.08
C GLU A 193 -5.79 0.11 4.21
N THR A 194 -5.11 0.96 3.45
CA THR A 194 -3.67 1.15 3.51
C THR A 194 -3.30 2.61 3.24
N ALA A 195 -2.24 3.11 3.89
CA ALA A 195 -1.77 4.47 3.68
C ALA A 195 -0.97 4.65 2.37
N LYS A 196 -0.45 3.56 1.79
CA LYS A 196 0.36 3.60 0.56
C LYS A 196 0.27 2.27 -0.18
N PRO A 197 0.63 2.24 -1.47
CA PRO A 197 0.76 0.99 -2.22
C PRO A 197 1.62 -0.02 -1.48
N CYS A 198 1.20 -1.28 -1.48
CA CYS A 198 1.85 -2.33 -0.69
C CYS A 198 1.77 -3.70 -1.40
N LYS A 199 2.57 -4.65 -0.91
CA LYS A 199 2.39 -6.07 -1.19
C LYS A 199 1.40 -6.63 -0.18
N TYR A 200 0.49 -7.50 -0.63
CA TYR A 200 -0.50 -8.13 0.23
C TYR A 200 -0.70 -9.60 -0.10
N VAL A 201 -1.24 -10.36 0.85
CA VAL A 201 -1.62 -11.75 0.68
C VAL A 201 -2.95 -12.03 1.38
N LEU A 202 -3.85 -12.73 0.69
CA LEU A 202 -5.09 -13.22 1.26
C LEU A 202 -4.79 -14.41 2.19
N LEU A 203 -5.33 -14.38 3.40
CA LEU A 203 -5.11 -15.39 4.41
C LEU A 203 -6.38 -16.19 4.69
N TYR A 204 -6.33 -17.50 4.50
CA TYR A 204 -7.42 -18.44 4.77
C TYR A 204 -7.16 -19.17 6.07
N LYS A 205 -8.15 -19.26 6.96
CA LYS A 205 -8.03 -20.06 8.20
C LYS A 205 -7.64 -21.50 7.87
N LYS A 206 -6.61 -22.02 8.56
CA LYS A 206 -6.32 -23.45 8.55
C LYS A 206 -7.45 -24.16 9.28
N ILE A 207 -8.13 -25.08 8.61
CA ILE A 207 -9.11 -25.97 9.25
C ILE A 207 -8.30 -26.99 10.01
N SER A 208 -8.43 -27.03 11.34
CA SER A 208 -7.82 -28.10 12.14
C SER A 208 -8.46 -29.44 11.74
N PRO A 209 -7.68 -30.46 11.38
CA PRO A 209 -8.23 -31.78 11.03
C PRO A 209 -8.93 -32.48 12.20
N ILE A 210 -8.79 -31.96 13.41
CA ILE A 210 -9.37 -32.53 14.63
C ILE A 210 -10.91 -32.37 14.67
N VAL A 211 -11.44 -31.28 14.08
CA VAL A 211 -12.90 -31.01 14.12
C VAL A 211 -13.74 -32.11 13.45
N PRO A 212 -13.43 -32.61 12.24
CA PRO A 212 -14.21 -33.69 11.65
C PRO A 212 -14.08 -35.03 12.39
N ILE A 213 -12.93 -35.31 13.04
CA ILE A 213 -12.73 -36.55 13.81
C ILE A 213 -13.62 -36.55 15.06
N VAL A 214 -13.77 -35.43 15.75
CA VAL A 214 -14.64 -35.32 16.93
C VAL A 214 -16.11 -35.51 16.55
N ILE A 215 -16.55 -34.94 15.42
CA ILE A 215 -17.95 -35.09 14.94
C ILE A 215 -18.22 -36.55 14.50
N CYS A 216 -17.30 -37.14 13.75
CA CYS A 216 -17.45 -38.54 13.31
C CYS A 216 -17.32 -39.53 14.46
N GLY A 217 -16.40 -39.26 15.42
CA GLY A 217 -16.24 -40.08 16.62
C GLY A 217 -17.45 -40.02 17.56
N GLY A 218 -18.03 -38.84 17.76
CA GLY A 218 -19.21 -38.63 18.59
C GLY A 218 -20.45 -39.36 18.05
N THR A 219 -20.68 -39.28 16.75
CA THR A 219 -21.81 -39.99 16.11
C THR A 219 -21.65 -41.49 16.09
N ALA A 220 -20.44 -42.01 15.94
CA ALA A 220 -20.17 -43.47 16.00
C ALA A 220 -20.40 -44.02 17.43
N VAL A 221 -19.98 -43.29 18.47
CA VAL A 221 -20.22 -43.67 19.86
C VAL A 221 -21.70 -43.64 20.22
N LEU A 222 -22.44 -42.63 19.73
CA LEU A 222 -23.88 -42.53 19.95
C LEU A 222 -24.63 -43.67 19.25
N LEU A 223 -24.29 -44.02 18.01
CA LEU A 223 -24.88 -45.16 17.29
C LEU A 223 -24.57 -46.47 17.96
N MET A 224 -23.35 -46.68 18.49
CA MET A 224 -23.02 -47.89 19.27
C MET A 224 -23.82 -47.98 20.55
N ALA A 225 -24.00 -46.88 21.26
CA ALA A 225 -24.80 -46.85 22.50
C ALA A 225 -26.26 -47.20 22.20
N VAL A 226 -26.86 -46.62 21.16
CA VAL A 226 -28.21 -46.94 20.72
C VAL A 226 -28.34 -48.41 20.33
N PHE A 227 -27.38 -48.98 19.60
CA PHE A 227 -27.38 -50.38 19.20
C PHE A 227 -27.28 -51.32 20.41
N ILE A 228 -26.48 -50.99 21.43
CA ILE A 228 -26.38 -51.78 22.67
C ILE A 228 -27.72 -51.76 23.45
N VAL A 229 -28.37 -50.60 23.54
CA VAL A 229 -29.68 -50.47 24.22
C VAL A 229 -30.75 -51.29 23.49
N LEU A 230 -30.84 -51.20 22.16
CA LEU A 230 -31.78 -51.96 21.36
C LEU A 230 -31.55 -53.49 21.46
N ARG A 231 -30.29 -53.94 21.55
CA ARG A 231 -29.95 -55.36 21.78
C ARG A 231 -30.40 -55.82 23.18
N ARG A 232 -30.26 -54.99 24.20
CA ARG A 232 -30.72 -55.33 25.58
C ARG A 232 -32.23 -55.43 25.66
N ILE A 233 -32.96 -54.49 25.03
CA ILE A 233 -34.45 -54.56 24.98
C ILE A 233 -34.91 -55.78 24.26
N LYS A 234 -34.32 -56.17 23.13
CA LYS A 234 -34.68 -57.38 22.38
C LYS A 234 -34.39 -58.68 23.15
N LYS A 235 -33.34 -58.68 24.01
CA LYS A 235 -33.00 -59.83 24.83
C LYS A 235 -33.95 -59.97 26.04
N HIS A 236 -34.44 -58.88 26.63
CA HIS A 236 -35.42 -58.90 27.72
C HIS A 236 -36.83 -59.27 27.21
N GLY A 237 -37.22 -58.85 26.00
CA GLY A 237 -38.49 -59.23 25.39
C GLY A 237 -38.60 -60.74 25.13
N ARG A 238 -37.50 -61.37 24.69
CA ARG A 238 -37.47 -62.85 24.46
C ARG A 238 -37.47 -63.70 25.73
N SER A 239 -37.05 -63.11 26.90
CA SER A 239 -37.06 -63.85 28.19
C SER A 239 -38.46 -63.96 28.76
N LYS A 240 -39.35 -62.97 28.52
CA LYS A 240 -40.73 -62.98 29.01
C LYS A 240 -41.68 -63.88 28.18
N GLU A 241 -41.32 -64.19 26.94
CA GLU A 241 -42.14 -65.07 26.09
C GLU A 241 -41.93 -66.57 26.38
N LYS A 242 -40.84 -66.92 27.11
CA LYS A 242 -40.56 -68.31 27.54
C LYS A 242 -41.11 -68.69 28.90
N GLU A 243 -41.70 -67.76 29.63
CA GLU A 243 -42.25 -67.99 30.99
C GLU A 243 -43.79 -68.16 30.99
N ASN A 244 -44.44 -68.02 29.81
CA ASN A 244 -45.86 -68.10 29.62
C ASN A 244 -46.28 -69.27 28.66
N VAL A 245 -45.50 -70.36 28.65
CA VAL A 245 -45.92 -71.65 27.99
C VAL A 245 -45.84 -72.77 28.95
#